data_295ebad352f6d24c8327afcbf44732ca
#
_entry.id   295ebad352f6d24c8327afcbf44732ca
#
_cell.length_a   1.000
_cell.length_b   1.000
_cell.length_c   1.000
_cell.angle_alpha   90.00
_cell.angle_beta   90.00
_cell.angle_gamma   90.00
#
_symmetry.space_group_name_H-M   'P 1'
#
loop_
_entity.id
_entity.type
_entity.pdbx_description
1 polymer ?
#
loop_
_entity_poly.entity_id
_entity_poly.type
_entity_poly.pdbx_seq_one_letter_code
_entity_poly.pdbx_strand_id
1 'polypeptide(L)'
;MSVAHGEQVRILEEHGQESGRSLNWWGMVFFIGSEALIFANLIAAFLYLEIRNNSQVWKLEFSIVPFIASVILFSSSWFVHQAGSGIRKGNQKQLIWGLTGTIILGLIFLGCQAYEYNSLITGPEHFTISSSIFGSAFFTLTGFHGLHVTIGAIFLIVCLIRSTRGHFTKQQHFAIQAAEMYWHFVDIVWVFVFSLVYLVPLLR
;
A
#
# COMPACT_ATOMS: atom_id res chain seq x y z
N MET A 1 6.77 36.01 43.16
CA MET A 1 7.61 35.66 41.98
C MET A 1 7.41 34.21 41.50
N SER A 2 7.02 33.26 42.36
CA SER A 2 6.81 31.83 41.96
C SER A 2 5.56 31.55 41.11
N VAL A 3 4.46 32.27 41.32
CA VAL A 3 3.18 32.05 40.63
C VAL A 3 3.24 32.45 39.14
N ALA A 4 3.92 33.55 38.83
CA ALA A 4 4.08 34.03 37.44
C ALA A 4 4.93 33.10 36.57
N HIS A 5 5.89 32.38 37.19
CA HIS A 5 6.73 31.43 36.47
C HIS A 5 5.96 30.14 36.10
N GLY A 6 5.09 29.68 36.98
CA GLY A 6 4.22 28.51 36.73
C GLY A 6 3.18 28.78 35.67
N GLU A 7 2.67 29.98 35.58
CA GLU A 7 1.67 30.40 34.59
C GLU A 7 2.30 30.58 33.18
N GLN A 8 3.52 31.12 33.11
CA GLN A 8 4.27 31.17 31.83
C GLN A 8 4.64 29.80 31.30
N VAL A 9 5.04 28.86 32.15
CA VAL A 9 5.32 27.47 31.73
C VAL A 9 4.05 26.80 31.19
N ARG A 10 2.92 27.01 31.87
CA ARG A 10 1.62 26.48 31.42
C ARG A 10 1.17 27.06 30.07
N ILE A 11 1.37 28.36 29.87
CA ILE A 11 1.04 29.02 28.58
C ILE A 11 1.96 28.52 27.47
N LEU A 12 3.23 28.24 27.74
CA LEU A 12 4.16 27.67 26.77
C LEU A 12 3.86 26.20 26.46
N GLU A 13 3.37 25.44 27.44
CA GLU A 13 2.89 24.06 27.22
C GLU A 13 1.57 24.03 26.43
N GLU A 14 0.64 24.95 26.70
CA GLU A 14 -0.61 25.10 25.95
C GLU A 14 -0.38 25.57 24.50
N HIS A 15 0.54 26.50 24.28
CA HIS A 15 0.91 26.97 22.91
C HIS A 15 1.75 25.93 22.15
N GLY A 16 2.46 25.03 22.84
CA GLY A 16 3.14 23.88 22.21
C GLY A 16 2.19 22.76 21.73
N GLN A 17 0.93 22.78 22.16
CA GLN A 17 -0.12 21.86 21.71
C GLN A 17 -0.98 22.41 20.58
N GLU A 18 -0.73 23.61 20.09
CA GLU A 18 -1.45 24.16 18.92
C GLU A 18 -1.08 23.42 17.64
N SER A 19 -2.01 22.61 17.18
CA SER A 19 -2.27 22.26 15.76
C SER A 19 -1.19 21.55 14.94
N GLY A 20 -0.09 21.07 15.52
CA GLY A 20 0.92 20.28 14.80
C GLY A 20 0.56 18.79 14.81
N ARG A 21 0.51 18.15 13.62
CA ARG A 21 0.50 16.69 13.54
C ARG A 21 1.71 16.12 14.27
N SER A 22 1.55 14.98 14.98
CA SER A 22 2.62 14.38 15.77
C SER A 22 3.87 14.11 14.95
N LEU A 23 5.05 14.12 15.57
CA LEU A 23 6.33 13.78 14.92
C LEU A 23 6.27 12.42 14.23
N ASN A 24 5.58 11.46 14.83
CA ASN A 24 5.36 10.13 14.27
C ASN A 24 4.59 10.18 12.94
N TRP A 25 3.61 11.09 12.82
CA TRP A 25 2.85 11.28 11.58
C TRP A 25 3.75 11.82 10.46
N TRP A 26 4.59 12.81 10.75
CA TRP A 26 5.55 13.33 9.78
C TRP A 26 6.58 12.27 9.39
N GLY A 27 7.06 11.47 10.35
CA GLY A 27 7.93 10.32 10.07
C GLY A 27 7.31 9.36 9.06
N MET A 28 6.01 9.04 9.21
CA MET A 28 5.30 8.17 8.26
C MET A 28 5.14 8.81 6.88
N VAL A 29 4.88 10.12 6.82
CA VAL A 29 4.77 10.86 5.54
C VAL A 29 6.11 10.85 4.79
N PHE A 30 7.23 11.12 5.47
CA PHE A 30 8.55 11.08 4.85
C PHE A 30 8.94 9.67 4.40
N PHE A 31 8.59 8.65 5.19
CA PHE A 31 8.78 7.26 4.81
C PHE A 31 8.00 6.91 3.54
N ILE A 32 6.69 7.20 3.49
CA ILE A 32 5.87 6.99 2.29
C ILE A 32 6.41 7.78 1.10
N GLY A 33 6.86 9.01 1.32
CA GLY A 33 7.48 9.84 0.28
C GLY A 33 8.73 9.20 -0.31
N SER A 34 9.60 8.61 0.51
CA SER A 34 10.79 7.89 0.02
C SER A 34 10.43 6.65 -0.80
N GLU A 35 9.43 5.87 -0.36
CA GLU A 35 8.94 4.71 -1.10
C GLU A 35 8.30 5.12 -2.44
N ALA A 36 7.54 6.23 -2.45
CA ALA A 36 6.96 6.78 -3.67
C ALA A 36 8.03 7.15 -4.71
N LEU A 37 9.18 7.69 -4.28
CA LEU A 37 10.31 8.00 -5.17
C LEU A 37 10.93 6.73 -5.77
N ILE A 38 11.01 5.63 -5.01
CA ILE A 38 11.50 4.34 -5.53
C ILE A 38 10.56 3.85 -6.64
N PHE A 39 9.26 3.84 -6.40
CA PHE A 39 8.29 3.46 -7.44
C PHE A 39 8.30 4.40 -8.64
N ALA A 40 8.43 5.71 -8.43
CA ALA A 40 8.55 6.67 -9.53
C ALA A 40 9.74 6.35 -10.44
N ASN A 41 10.89 5.98 -9.86
CA ASN A 41 12.07 5.56 -10.63
C ASN A 41 11.84 4.25 -11.40
N LEU A 42 11.19 3.25 -10.78
CA LEU A 42 10.85 1.99 -11.46
C LEU A 42 9.86 2.22 -12.61
N ILE A 43 8.84 3.06 -12.40
CA ILE A 43 7.87 3.45 -13.42
C ILE A 43 8.56 4.21 -14.56
N ALA A 44 9.44 5.17 -14.26
CA ALA A 44 10.21 5.90 -15.27
C ALA A 44 11.10 4.98 -16.09
N ALA A 45 11.78 4.02 -15.45
CA ALA A 45 12.58 3.01 -16.12
C ALA A 45 11.72 2.11 -17.03
N PHE A 46 10.55 1.67 -16.56
CA PHE A 46 9.59 0.89 -17.35
C PHE A 46 9.18 1.66 -18.61
N LEU A 47 8.74 2.91 -18.46
CA LEU A 47 8.33 3.77 -19.58
C LEU A 47 9.49 4.04 -20.56
N TYR A 48 10.68 4.30 -20.05
CA TYR A 48 11.86 4.52 -20.91
C TYR A 48 12.17 3.28 -21.76
N LEU A 49 12.13 2.10 -21.16
CA LEU A 49 12.38 0.84 -21.87
C LEU A 49 11.27 0.56 -22.90
N GLU A 50 10.02 0.84 -22.58
CA GLU A 50 8.87 0.70 -23.49
C GLU A 50 9.04 1.59 -24.72
N ILE A 51 9.35 2.88 -24.55
CA ILE A 51 9.53 3.84 -25.64
C ILE A 51 10.71 3.44 -26.51
N ARG A 52 11.82 3.03 -25.90
CA ARG A 52 13.06 2.71 -26.63
C ARG A 52 12.97 1.43 -27.45
N ASN A 53 12.24 0.41 -26.99
CA ASN A 53 12.18 -0.90 -27.63
C ASN A 53 11.04 -1.06 -28.64
N ASN A 54 10.38 0.01 -29.03
CA ASN A 54 9.25 0.02 -29.95
C ASN A 54 8.08 -0.90 -29.49
N SER A 55 7.01 -0.32 -29.07
CA SER A 55 5.87 -0.89 -28.33
C SER A 55 5.16 -2.13 -28.93
N GLN A 56 5.56 -2.61 -30.11
CA GLN A 56 4.97 -3.80 -30.74
C GLN A 56 5.27 -5.11 -30.00
N VAL A 57 6.29 -5.15 -29.14
CA VAL A 57 6.74 -6.35 -28.40
C VAL A 57 6.12 -6.40 -26.99
N TRP A 58 5.48 -5.33 -26.55
CA TRP A 58 4.97 -5.16 -25.17
C TRP A 58 3.47 -5.54 -25.06
N LYS A 59 3.09 -6.71 -25.57
CA LYS A 59 1.73 -7.22 -25.44
C LYS A 59 1.74 -8.43 -24.53
N LEU A 60 1.14 -8.27 -23.35
CA LEU A 60 0.69 -9.41 -22.56
C LEU A 60 -0.62 -9.93 -23.17
N GLU A 61 -0.78 -11.24 -23.22
CA GLU A 61 -2.10 -11.81 -23.50
C GLU A 61 -3.11 -11.30 -22.48
N PHE A 62 -4.28 -10.92 -22.98
CA PHE A 62 -5.34 -10.36 -22.13
C PHE A 62 -5.77 -11.38 -21.08
N SER A 63 -5.46 -11.13 -19.82
CA SER A 63 -5.94 -11.89 -18.67
C SER A 63 -6.96 -11.06 -17.89
N ILE A 64 -8.09 -11.64 -17.53
CA ILE A 64 -9.08 -10.99 -16.66
C ILE A 64 -8.65 -10.97 -15.19
N VAL A 65 -7.65 -11.80 -14.82
CA VAL A 65 -7.20 -11.98 -13.43
C VAL A 65 -6.70 -10.68 -12.81
N PRO A 66 -5.83 -9.86 -13.44
CA PRO A 66 -5.38 -8.59 -12.89
C PRO A 66 -6.51 -7.58 -12.64
N PHE A 67 -7.54 -7.58 -13.48
CA PHE A 67 -8.72 -6.73 -13.29
C PHE A 67 -9.50 -7.12 -12.04
N ILE A 68 -9.80 -8.42 -11.88
CA ILE A 68 -10.48 -8.94 -10.69
C ILE A 68 -9.65 -8.67 -9.45
N ALA A 69 -8.34 -8.93 -9.50
CA ALA A 69 -7.41 -8.67 -8.41
C ALA A 69 -7.39 -7.18 -8.02
N SER A 70 -7.42 -6.27 -9.00
CA SER A 70 -7.49 -4.82 -8.75
C SER A 70 -8.77 -4.42 -8.02
N VAL A 71 -9.93 -4.95 -8.43
CA VAL A 71 -11.22 -4.68 -7.73
C VAL A 71 -11.16 -5.19 -6.29
N ILE A 72 -10.57 -6.37 -6.05
CA ILE A 72 -10.40 -6.94 -4.71
C ILE A 72 -9.50 -6.05 -3.86
N LEU A 73 -8.36 -5.61 -4.40
CA LEU A 73 -7.41 -4.74 -3.69
C LEU A 73 -8.06 -3.41 -3.33
N PHE A 74 -8.72 -2.73 -4.28
CA PHE A 74 -9.41 -1.45 -4.01
C PHE A 74 -10.57 -1.61 -3.02
N SER A 75 -11.28 -2.74 -3.05
CA SER A 75 -12.31 -3.04 -2.05
C SER A 75 -11.72 -3.15 -0.64
N SER A 76 -10.47 -3.61 -0.51
CA SER A 76 -9.78 -3.71 0.78
C SER A 76 -9.51 -2.35 1.43
N SER A 77 -9.36 -1.28 0.63
CA SER A 77 -9.24 0.11 1.09
C SER A 77 -10.43 0.57 1.94
N TRP A 78 -11.64 0.13 1.58
CA TRP A 78 -12.81 0.43 2.38
C TRP A 78 -12.75 -0.23 3.76
N PHE A 79 -12.28 -1.49 3.83
CA PHE A 79 -12.14 -2.21 5.09
C PHE A 79 -11.10 -1.59 6.02
N VAL A 80 -9.92 -1.19 5.51
CA VAL A 80 -8.90 -0.54 6.33
C VAL A 80 -9.37 0.82 6.83
N HIS A 81 -10.11 1.58 6.03
CA HIS A 81 -10.73 2.83 6.45
C HIS A 81 -11.76 2.62 7.57
N GLN A 82 -12.57 1.54 7.49
CA GLN A 82 -13.48 1.17 8.57
C GLN A 82 -12.75 0.80 9.85
N ALA A 83 -11.59 0.14 9.76
CA ALA A 83 -10.76 -0.14 10.92
C ALA A 83 -10.26 1.16 11.60
N GLY A 84 -9.72 2.10 10.83
CA GLY A 84 -9.30 3.41 11.32
C GLY A 84 -10.44 4.23 11.94
N SER A 85 -11.63 4.21 11.31
CA SER A 85 -12.84 4.85 11.87
C SER A 85 -13.30 4.16 13.17
N GLY A 86 -13.23 2.83 13.23
CA GLY A 86 -13.58 2.04 14.40
C GLY A 86 -12.79 2.43 15.63
N ILE A 87 -11.45 2.51 15.52
CA ILE A 87 -10.59 2.86 16.66
C ILE A 87 -10.83 4.30 17.12
N ARG A 88 -11.00 5.25 16.19
CA ARG A 88 -11.31 6.66 16.52
C ARG A 88 -12.62 6.77 17.31
N LYS A 89 -13.62 5.93 17.04
CA LYS A 89 -14.89 5.86 17.77
C LYS A 89 -14.81 5.00 19.03
N GLY A 90 -13.71 4.24 19.24
CA GLY A 90 -13.54 3.28 20.34
C GLY A 90 -14.33 1.98 20.13
N ASN A 91 -14.71 1.67 18.89
CA ASN A 91 -15.39 0.45 18.54
C ASN A 91 -14.38 -0.64 18.15
N GLN A 92 -13.98 -1.44 19.13
CA GLN A 92 -13.00 -2.52 18.96
C GLN A 92 -13.46 -3.60 17.95
N LYS A 93 -14.77 -3.89 17.90
CA LYS A 93 -15.31 -4.88 16.96
C LYS A 93 -15.15 -4.40 15.51
N GLN A 94 -15.45 -3.13 15.26
CA GLN A 94 -15.29 -2.53 13.93
C GLN A 94 -13.82 -2.49 13.51
N LEU A 95 -12.89 -2.20 14.43
CA LEU A 95 -11.45 -2.24 14.19
C LEU A 95 -11.01 -3.65 13.74
N ILE A 96 -11.34 -4.68 14.54
CA ILE A 96 -10.94 -6.07 14.25
C ILE A 96 -11.54 -6.55 12.93
N TRP A 97 -12.82 -6.29 12.70
CA TRP A 97 -13.50 -6.67 11.45
C TRP A 97 -12.86 -6.00 10.22
N GLY A 98 -12.58 -4.70 10.31
CA GLY A 98 -11.94 -3.96 9.22
C GLY A 98 -10.53 -4.47 8.91
N LEU A 99 -9.67 -4.68 9.95
CA LEU A 99 -8.34 -5.23 9.76
C LEU A 99 -8.39 -6.64 9.15
N THR A 100 -9.28 -7.50 9.63
CA THR A 100 -9.43 -8.87 9.12
C THR A 100 -9.87 -8.88 7.66
N GLY A 101 -10.85 -8.05 7.29
CA GLY A 101 -11.31 -7.91 5.92
C GLY A 101 -10.21 -7.44 4.97
N THR A 102 -9.43 -6.44 5.39
CA THR A 102 -8.29 -5.94 4.60
C THR A 102 -7.24 -7.02 4.38
N ILE A 103 -6.86 -7.76 5.42
CA ILE A 103 -5.87 -8.83 5.34
C ILE A 103 -6.34 -9.94 4.39
N ILE A 104 -7.59 -10.39 4.51
CA ILE A 104 -8.13 -11.44 3.64
C ILE A 104 -8.09 -11.01 2.18
N LEU A 105 -8.58 -9.81 1.86
CA LEU A 105 -8.60 -9.31 0.48
C LEU A 105 -7.19 -9.08 -0.07
N GLY A 106 -6.25 -8.58 0.76
CA GLY A 106 -4.85 -8.44 0.39
C GLY A 106 -4.17 -9.78 0.09
N LEU A 107 -4.45 -10.82 0.88
CA LEU A 107 -3.94 -12.17 0.63
C LEU A 107 -4.55 -12.79 -0.64
N ILE A 108 -5.83 -12.54 -0.92
CA ILE A 108 -6.47 -12.98 -2.17
C ILE A 108 -5.81 -12.28 -3.37
N PHE A 109 -5.53 -10.97 -3.28
CA PHE A 109 -4.80 -10.25 -4.31
C PHE A 109 -3.43 -10.89 -4.59
N LEU A 110 -2.63 -11.16 -3.54
CA LEU A 110 -1.34 -11.83 -3.67
C LEU A 110 -1.47 -13.23 -4.29
N GLY A 111 -2.52 -13.96 -3.94
CA GLY A 111 -2.84 -15.26 -4.55
C GLY A 111 -3.14 -15.14 -6.05
N CYS A 112 -3.93 -14.15 -6.45
CA CYS A 112 -4.19 -13.85 -7.87
C CYS A 112 -2.91 -13.50 -8.62
N GLN A 113 -2.03 -12.68 -8.04
CA GLN A 113 -0.75 -12.30 -8.63
C GLN A 113 0.18 -13.52 -8.78
N ALA A 114 0.26 -14.37 -7.76
CA ALA A 114 1.04 -15.61 -7.83
C ALA A 114 0.50 -16.57 -8.89
N TYR A 115 -0.82 -16.69 -9.03
CA TYR A 115 -1.46 -17.47 -10.07
C TYR A 115 -1.12 -16.93 -11.47
N GLU A 116 -1.20 -15.62 -11.67
CA GLU A 116 -0.82 -14.98 -12.93
C GLU A 116 0.65 -15.24 -13.29
N TYR A 117 1.57 -15.06 -12.33
CA TYR A 117 2.98 -15.35 -12.53
C TYR A 117 3.21 -16.81 -12.93
N ASN A 118 2.55 -17.74 -12.23
CA ASN A 118 2.64 -19.16 -12.58
C ASN A 118 2.13 -19.42 -14.00
N SER A 119 1.00 -18.82 -14.37
CA SER A 119 0.42 -18.96 -15.72
C SER A 119 1.37 -18.42 -16.82
N LEU A 120 2.02 -17.28 -16.58
CA LEU A 120 2.97 -16.69 -17.53
C LEU A 120 4.24 -17.55 -17.67
N ILE A 121 4.75 -18.10 -16.56
CA ILE A 121 5.99 -18.91 -16.55
C ILE A 121 5.77 -20.28 -17.16
N THR A 122 4.62 -20.94 -16.87
CA THR A 122 4.30 -22.29 -17.34
C THR A 122 3.54 -22.31 -18.67
N GLY A 123 3.04 -21.15 -19.12
CA GLY A 123 2.34 -20.98 -20.40
C GLY A 123 3.22 -21.26 -21.62
N PRO A 124 2.65 -21.31 -22.82
CA PRO A 124 3.35 -21.69 -24.05
C PRO A 124 4.53 -20.76 -24.38
N GLU A 125 4.49 -19.51 -23.98
CA GLU A 125 5.55 -18.54 -24.24
C GLU A 125 6.71 -18.60 -23.22
N HIS A 126 6.58 -19.37 -22.13
CA HIS A 126 7.55 -19.45 -21.03
C HIS A 126 8.06 -18.07 -20.58
N PHE A 127 7.11 -17.13 -20.36
CA PHE A 127 7.44 -15.74 -20.07
C PHE A 127 8.02 -15.61 -18.66
N THR A 128 9.32 -15.29 -18.59
CA THR A 128 10.09 -15.19 -17.34
C THR A 128 10.79 -13.85 -17.24
N ILE A 129 11.38 -13.56 -16.08
CA ILE A 129 12.19 -12.36 -15.85
C ILE A 129 13.36 -12.22 -16.84
N SER A 130 13.87 -13.33 -17.37
CA SER A 130 15.02 -13.36 -18.30
C SER A 130 14.62 -13.54 -19.76
N SER A 131 13.34 -13.72 -20.09
CA SER A 131 12.88 -13.98 -21.45
C SER A 131 13.00 -12.75 -22.37
N SER A 132 12.86 -11.55 -21.82
CA SER A 132 12.92 -10.29 -22.58
C SER A 132 13.16 -9.10 -21.65
N ILE A 133 13.53 -7.94 -22.23
CA ILE A 133 13.62 -6.67 -21.49
C ILE A 133 12.27 -6.32 -20.85
N PHE A 134 11.18 -6.59 -21.56
CA PHE A 134 9.82 -6.42 -21.02
C PHE A 134 9.57 -7.35 -19.83
N GLY A 135 9.91 -8.64 -19.94
CA GLY A 135 9.78 -9.58 -18.84
C GLY A 135 10.52 -9.09 -17.60
N SER A 136 11.78 -8.65 -17.74
CA SER A 136 12.54 -8.09 -16.63
C SER A 136 11.86 -6.87 -16.01
N ALA A 137 11.38 -5.93 -16.82
CA ALA A 137 10.74 -4.71 -16.34
C ALA A 137 9.38 -5.02 -15.67
N PHE A 138 8.57 -5.91 -16.27
CA PHE A 138 7.29 -6.35 -15.76
C PHE A 138 7.41 -7.02 -14.38
N PHE A 139 8.22 -8.09 -14.29
CA PHE A 139 8.38 -8.84 -13.05
C PHE A 139 9.05 -8.00 -11.95
N THR A 140 9.95 -7.07 -12.31
CA THR A 140 10.55 -6.15 -11.33
C THR A 140 9.53 -5.18 -10.79
N LEU A 141 8.77 -4.49 -11.63
CA LEU A 141 7.82 -3.46 -11.20
C LEU A 141 6.65 -4.07 -10.42
N THR A 142 6.01 -5.11 -10.97
CA THR A 142 4.87 -5.78 -10.33
C THR A 142 5.28 -6.61 -9.11
N GLY A 143 6.46 -7.24 -9.15
CA GLY A 143 7.00 -7.99 -8.01
C GLY A 143 7.40 -7.09 -6.84
N PHE A 144 7.97 -5.91 -7.13
CA PHE A 144 8.28 -4.92 -6.10
C PHE A 144 7.00 -4.38 -5.43
N HIS A 145 5.94 -4.18 -6.23
CA HIS A 145 4.62 -3.87 -5.68
C HIS A 145 4.08 -5.01 -4.80
N GLY A 146 4.11 -6.25 -5.27
CA GLY A 146 3.68 -7.43 -4.50
C GLY A 146 4.45 -7.61 -3.18
N LEU A 147 5.74 -7.26 -3.16
CA LEU A 147 6.55 -7.21 -1.93
C LEU A 147 5.97 -6.18 -0.94
N HIS A 148 5.60 -4.98 -1.42
CA HIS A 148 5.01 -3.93 -0.57
C HIS A 148 3.63 -4.33 -0.03
N VAL A 149 2.78 -4.98 -0.84
CA VAL A 149 1.51 -5.56 -0.37
C VAL A 149 1.77 -6.59 0.73
N THR A 150 2.78 -7.45 0.58
CA THR A 150 3.16 -8.45 1.57
C THR A 150 3.61 -7.82 2.88
N ILE A 151 4.49 -6.80 2.83
CA ILE A 151 4.94 -6.06 4.02
C ILE A 151 3.75 -5.39 4.70
N GLY A 152 2.85 -4.76 3.92
CA GLY A 152 1.62 -4.15 4.44
C GLY A 152 0.70 -5.17 5.11
N ALA A 153 0.52 -6.35 4.51
CA ALA A 153 -0.26 -7.43 5.10
C ALA A 153 0.34 -7.92 6.43
N ILE A 154 1.66 -8.09 6.51
CA ILE A 154 2.35 -8.44 7.76
C ILE A 154 2.13 -7.35 8.81
N PHE A 155 2.25 -6.08 8.44
CA PHE A 155 2.00 -4.96 9.37
C PHE A 155 0.56 -4.98 9.89
N LEU A 156 -0.43 -5.19 9.02
CA LEU A 156 -1.84 -5.31 9.40
C LEU A 156 -2.10 -6.52 10.31
N ILE A 157 -1.44 -7.66 10.07
CA ILE A 157 -1.52 -8.85 10.94
C ILE A 157 -0.99 -8.53 12.33
N VAL A 158 0.15 -7.85 12.45
CA VAL A 158 0.70 -7.41 13.75
C VAL A 158 -0.28 -6.47 14.45
N CYS A 159 -0.86 -5.51 13.71
CA CYS A 159 -1.91 -4.62 14.24
C CYS A 159 -3.14 -5.40 14.71
N LEU A 160 -3.60 -6.40 13.96
CA LEU A 160 -4.73 -7.25 14.34
C LEU A 160 -4.47 -8.01 15.64
N ILE A 161 -3.31 -8.67 15.76
CA ILE A 161 -2.92 -9.40 16.98
C ILE A 161 -2.87 -8.46 18.19
N ARG A 162 -2.33 -7.27 18.04
CA ARG A 162 -2.30 -6.27 19.10
C ARG A 162 -3.69 -5.73 19.44
N SER A 163 -4.56 -5.58 18.42
CA SER A 163 -5.95 -5.16 18.61
C SER A 163 -6.76 -6.17 19.42
N THR A 164 -6.62 -7.46 19.15
CA THR A 164 -7.32 -8.52 19.89
C THR A 164 -6.86 -8.61 21.37
N ARG A 165 -5.64 -8.14 21.66
CA ARG A 165 -5.10 -8.05 23.02
C ARG A 165 -5.43 -6.73 23.73
N GLY A 166 -6.22 -5.83 23.11
CA GLY A 166 -6.65 -4.57 23.72
C GLY A 166 -5.54 -3.49 23.83
N HIS A 167 -4.43 -3.61 23.07
CA HIS A 167 -3.32 -2.66 23.16
C HIS A 167 -3.60 -1.29 22.53
N PHE A 168 -4.69 -1.14 21.78
CA PHE A 168 -5.05 0.12 21.14
C PHE A 168 -6.26 0.78 21.80
N THR A 169 -6.13 2.09 22.00
CA THR A 169 -7.17 2.96 22.57
C THR A 169 -7.46 4.13 21.63
N LYS A 170 -8.52 4.90 21.91
CA LYS A 170 -8.79 6.15 21.16
C LYS A 170 -7.61 7.12 21.15
N GLN A 171 -6.84 7.15 22.23
CA GLN A 171 -5.71 8.07 22.43
C GLN A 171 -4.40 7.52 21.85
N GLN A 172 -4.23 6.19 21.86
CA GLN A 172 -2.99 5.53 21.45
C GLN A 172 -3.28 4.52 20.34
N HIS A 173 -3.39 5.00 19.10
CA HIS A 173 -3.70 4.17 17.93
C HIS A 173 -2.87 4.54 16.70
N PHE A 174 -1.74 5.22 16.88
CA PHE A 174 -0.91 5.67 15.75
C PHE A 174 -0.51 4.52 14.81
N ALA A 175 -0.22 3.31 15.32
CA ALA A 175 0.13 2.17 14.48
C ALA A 175 -1.00 1.78 13.51
N ILE A 176 -2.28 1.90 13.92
CA ILE A 176 -3.42 1.66 13.04
C ILE A 176 -3.49 2.74 11.96
N GLN A 177 -3.28 4.01 12.34
CA GLN A 177 -3.25 5.12 11.40
C GLN A 177 -2.10 4.97 10.39
N ALA A 178 -0.92 4.58 10.85
CA ALA A 178 0.24 4.33 9.98
C ALA A 178 -0.03 3.16 9.01
N ALA A 179 -0.65 2.07 9.46
CA ALA A 179 -1.04 0.95 8.62
C ALA A 179 -2.10 1.36 7.57
N GLU A 180 -3.09 2.18 7.94
CA GLU A 180 -4.09 2.75 7.04
C GLU A 180 -3.40 3.61 5.96
N MET A 181 -2.49 4.51 6.34
CA MET A 181 -1.74 5.36 5.40
C MET A 181 -0.88 4.55 4.44
N TYR A 182 -0.17 3.53 4.96
CA TYR A 182 0.67 2.66 4.14
C TYR A 182 -0.16 1.84 3.14
N TRP A 183 -1.29 1.28 3.56
CA TRP A 183 -2.17 0.50 2.69
C TRP A 183 -2.72 1.35 1.55
N HIS A 184 -3.19 2.55 1.83
CA HIS A 184 -3.66 3.47 0.78
C HIS A 184 -2.54 3.88 -0.18
N PHE A 185 -1.32 4.07 0.31
CA PHE A 185 -0.17 4.31 -0.55
C PHE A 185 0.06 3.15 -1.53
N VAL A 186 0.04 1.91 -1.04
CA VAL A 186 0.19 0.71 -1.88
C VAL A 186 -0.92 0.64 -2.94
N ASP A 187 -2.17 0.94 -2.59
CA ASP A 187 -3.29 0.98 -3.54
C ASP A 187 -3.10 2.05 -4.63
N ILE A 188 -2.63 3.24 -4.25
CA ILE A 188 -2.34 4.32 -5.21
C ILE A 188 -1.23 3.88 -6.19
N VAL A 189 -0.16 3.29 -5.68
CA VAL A 189 0.92 2.75 -6.53
C VAL A 189 0.37 1.71 -7.51
N TRP A 190 -0.55 0.82 -7.06
CA TRP A 190 -1.15 -0.17 -7.94
C TRP A 190 -1.93 0.46 -9.09
N VAL A 191 -2.63 1.58 -8.87
CA VAL A 191 -3.33 2.29 -9.97
C VAL A 191 -2.36 2.65 -11.08
N PHE A 192 -1.18 3.18 -10.75
CA PHE A 192 -0.17 3.53 -11.76
C PHE A 192 0.43 2.29 -12.41
N VAL A 193 0.82 1.28 -11.63
CA VAL A 193 1.39 0.03 -12.14
C VAL A 193 0.39 -0.68 -13.06
N PHE A 194 -0.84 -0.85 -12.62
CA PHE A 194 -1.90 -1.49 -13.39
C PHE A 194 -2.19 -0.72 -14.69
N SER A 195 -2.30 0.59 -14.63
CA SER A 195 -2.56 1.42 -15.82
C SER A 195 -1.46 1.28 -16.86
N LEU A 196 -0.20 1.31 -16.44
CA LEU A 196 0.93 1.23 -17.36
C LEU A 196 1.10 -0.16 -17.96
N VAL A 197 0.96 -1.19 -17.14
CA VAL A 197 1.28 -2.57 -17.54
C VAL A 197 0.13 -3.22 -18.33
N TYR A 198 -1.12 -2.93 -17.94
CA TYR A 198 -2.29 -3.62 -18.49
C TYR A 198 -3.18 -2.70 -19.34
N LEU A 199 -3.41 -1.45 -18.93
CA LEU A 199 -4.37 -0.57 -19.61
C LEU A 199 -3.77 0.11 -20.85
N VAL A 200 -2.54 0.63 -20.75
CA VAL A 200 -1.87 1.32 -21.86
C VAL A 200 -1.68 0.38 -23.07
N PRO A 201 -1.20 -0.88 -22.93
CA PRO A 201 -1.09 -1.81 -24.03
C PRO A 201 -2.43 -2.20 -24.66
N LEU A 202 -3.54 -2.13 -23.92
CA LEU A 202 -4.89 -2.45 -24.41
C LEU A 202 -5.46 -1.33 -25.30
N LEU A 203 -5.00 -0.08 -25.11
CA LEU A 203 -5.46 1.09 -25.84
C LEU A 203 -4.68 1.37 -27.13
N ARG A 204 -3.59 0.62 -27.38
CA ARG A 204 -2.75 0.66 -28.59
C ARG A 204 -2.98 -0.54 -29.50
#